data_83c5a05932d07cb77691b1be153ec4ef
#
_entry.id   83c5a05932d07cb77691b1be153ec4ef
#
_cell.length_a   1.000
_cell.length_b   1.000
_cell.length_c   1.000
_cell.angle_alpha   90.00
_cell.angle_beta   90.00
_cell.angle_gamma   90.00
#
_symmetry.space_group_name_H-M   'P 1'
#
loop_
_entity.id
_entity.type
_entity.pdbx_description
1 polymer ?
#
loop_
_entity_poly.entity_id
_entity_poly.type
_entity_poly.pdbx_seq_one_letter_code
_entity_poly.pdbx_strand_id
1 'polypeptide(L)'
;MNMKHILITFFCASQLLSCKEMAPPAPVLPVPTPEQVAWQKMENYAFVHFGLNTFNDLEWGYGNTPAGTFNPTDLDCEQWVRVIKAAGLKGVILTAKHHDGFCLWPTKTVDYNISNSPYKDGKGDMVRELSDACKKYGLKFGLYLSPWDRHNAEYGREGYQKTYHEQINELISNYGPLFEFWFDGANGGNGWYGGADESRSINPKEYYGYETAREMIKSKHPDAMIFGGTVPDIRWIGNESGWAGETNWSAYLYDKEEHYSQAQWGMKDGDKWLPGECDVSIRPGWFYHHREDHQVRTVPNLVDLYYRSVGHNANFLLNFPVALSGQIHPVDSARAVDWYHTITADLKDNLLKDIKPKASETRGGTYKAGNVTDGNWDSYWATSDGVTTGTLTFPLPA
;
A
#
# COMPACT_ATOMS: atom_id res chain seq x y z
N MET A 1 45.37 -64.09 -53.55
CA MET A 1 45.30 -64.07 -52.07
C MET A 1 44.61 -62.78 -51.67
N ASN A 2 43.33 -62.86 -51.38
CA ASN A 2 42.48 -61.64 -51.05
C ASN A 2 42.26 -61.58 -49.56
N MET A 3 42.77 -60.55 -48.95
CA MET A 3 42.53 -60.23 -47.56
C MET A 3 41.33 -59.28 -47.45
N LYS A 4 40.24 -59.78 -46.95
CA LYS A 4 39.02 -58.97 -46.64
C LYS A 4 39.23 -58.28 -45.34
N HIS A 5 39.15 -56.91 -45.34
CA HIS A 5 39.13 -56.11 -44.15
C HIS A 5 37.68 -56.05 -43.63
N ILE A 6 37.47 -56.51 -42.38
CA ILE A 6 36.21 -56.37 -41.66
C ILE A 6 36.28 -55.05 -40.89
N LEU A 7 35.43 -54.10 -41.26
CA LEU A 7 35.20 -52.81 -40.52
C LEU A 7 34.16 -53.06 -39.41
N ILE A 8 34.60 -53.04 -38.16
CA ILE A 8 33.72 -53.11 -37.04
C ILE A 8 33.37 -51.66 -36.65
N THR A 9 32.12 -51.23 -36.93
CA THR A 9 31.56 -49.93 -36.52
C THR A 9 31.06 -50.06 -35.12
N PHE A 10 31.73 -49.41 -34.16
CA PHE A 10 31.24 -49.24 -32.79
C PHE A 10 30.16 -48.17 -32.80
N PHE A 11 28.91 -48.57 -32.57
CA PHE A 11 27.80 -47.68 -32.31
C PHE A 11 27.82 -47.27 -30.82
N CYS A 12 28.44 -46.12 -30.52
CA CYS A 12 28.33 -45.53 -29.19
C CYS A 12 26.92 -44.92 -29.02
N ALA A 13 26.00 -45.65 -28.43
CA ALA A 13 24.72 -45.12 -27.99
C ALA A 13 24.97 -44.21 -26.79
N SER A 14 25.12 -42.91 -27.01
CA SER A 14 25.07 -41.89 -25.99
C SER A 14 23.61 -41.83 -25.48
N GLN A 15 23.34 -42.50 -24.35
CA GLN A 15 22.13 -42.25 -23.58
C GLN A 15 22.22 -40.82 -23.03
N LEU A 16 21.57 -39.88 -23.69
CA LEU A 16 21.22 -38.60 -23.12
C LEU A 16 20.27 -38.87 -21.94
N LEU A 17 20.84 -38.96 -20.73
CA LEU A 17 20.05 -38.82 -19.50
C LEU A 17 19.42 -37.43 -19.52
N SER A 18 18.20 -37.35 -20.09
CA SER A 18 17.34 -36.21 -19.87
C SER A 18 17.07 -36.15 -18.38
N CYS A 19 17.80 -35.28 -17.67
CA CYS A 19 17.37 -34.88 -16.32
C CYS A 19 15.99 -34.26 -16.48
N LYS A 20 14.95 -35.05 -16.18
CA LYS A 20 13.58 -34.54 -16.15
C LYS A 20 13.54 -33.49 -15.03
N GLU A 21 13.45 -32.25 -15.42
CA GLU A 21 13.34 -31.15 -14.45
C GLU A 21 12.14 -31.42 -13.56
N MET A 22 12.34 -31.43 -12.25
CA MET A 22 11.29 -31.71 -11.30
C MET A 22 10.27 -30.56 -11.35
N ALA A 23 9.02 -30.86 -11.63
CA ALA A 23 7.96 -29.87 -11.66
C ALA A 23 7.76 -29.20 -10.27
N PRO A 24 7.41 -27.91 -10.22
CA PRO A 24 7.05 -27.24 -8.97
C PRO A 24 5.84 -27.93 -8.30
N PRO A 25 5.66 -27.77 -6.98
CA PRO A 25 4.40 -28.16 -6.34
C PRO A 25 3.24 -27.42 -6.97
N ALA A 26 2.07 -28.07 -7.07
CA ALA A 26 0.88 -27.39 -7.55
C ALA A 26 0.51 -26.21 -6.63
N PRO A 27 0.13 -25.06 -7.19
CA PRO A 27 -0.26 -23.92 -6.36
C PRO A 27 -1.56 -24.22 -5.60
N VAL A 28 -1.66 -23.71 -4.37
CA VAL A 28 -2.89 -23.70 -3.58
C VAL A 28 -3.59 -22.36 -3.83
N LEU A 29 -4.83 -22.41 -4.31
CA LEU A 29 -5.61 -21.20 -4.60
C LEU A 29 -6.17 -20.57 -3.31
N PRO A 30 -6.38 -19.24 -3.28
CA PRO A 30 -6.02 -18.26 -4.33
C PRO A 30 -4.51 -17.96 -4.34
N VAL A 31 -3.99 -17.52 -5.49
CA VAL A 31 -2.60 -17.06 -5.64
C VAL A 31 -2.55 -15.57 -5.95
N PRO A 32 -1.48 -14.86 -5.55
CA PRO A 32 -1.32 -13.44 -5.87
C PRO A 32 -1.09 -13.21 -7.36
N THR A 33 -1.47 -12.03 -7.82
CA THR A 33 -0.98 -11.51 -9.11
C THR A 33 0.46 -11.01 -8.98
N PRO A 34 1.23 -10.88 -10.09
CA PRO A 34 2.56 -10.29 -10.05
C PRO A 34 2.61 -8.90 -9.41
N GLU A 35 1.57 -8.09 -9.64
CA GLU A 35 1.44 -6.72 -9.10
C GLU A 35 1.23 -6.77 -7.58
N GLN A 36 0.40 -7.69 -7.08
CA GLN A 36 0.22 -7.90 -5.64
C GLN A 36 1.52 -8.35 -4.97
N VAL A 37 2.29 -9.24 -5.60
CA VAL A 37 3.61 -9.63 -5.10
C VAL A 37 4.57 -8.45 -5.07
N ALA A 38 4.60 -7.63 -6.13
CA ALA A 38 5.43 -6.43 -6.19
C ALA A 38 5.06 -5.42 -5.11
N TRP A 39 3.77 -5.25 -4.84
CA TRP A 39 3.26 -4.39 -3.77
C TRP A 39 3.62 -4.95 -2.38
N GLN A 40 3.41 -6.25 -2.11
CA GLN A 40 3.80 -6.86 -0.83
C GLN A 40 5.30 -6.71 -0.55
N LYS A 41 6.18 -6.81 -1.57
CA LYS A 41 7.63 -6.57 -1.45
C LYS A 41 7.99 -5.12 -1.11
N MET A 42 7.07 -4.18 -1.20
CA MET A 42 7.30 -2.82 -0.70
C MET A 42 7.35 -2.76 0.83
N GLU A 43 6.61 -3.62 1.53
CA GLU A 43 6.50 -3.71 2.99
C GLU A 43 5.97 -2.43 3.66
N ASN A 44 6.56 -1.27 3.35
CA ASN A 44 6.24 -0.01 4.02
C ASN A 44 6.28 1.19 3.08
N TYR A 45 5.37 2.12 3.30
CA TYR A 45 5.26 3.40 2.58
C TYR A 45 4.49 4.40 3.43
N ALA A 46 4.44 5.67 2.98
CA ALA A 46 3.88 6.76 3.75
C ALA A 46 2.49 7.16 3.27
N PHE A 47 1.66 7.59 4.21
CA PHE A 47 0.51 8.42 3.97
C PHE A 47 0.86 9.87 4.31
N VAL A 48 0.29 10.84 3.60
CA VAL A 48 0.39 12.26 3.94
C VAL A 48 -0.99 12.88 3.97
N HIS A 49 -1.39 13.36 5.16
CA HIS A 49 -2.61 14.11 5.36
C HIS A 49 -2.25 15.60 5.48
N PHE A 50 -2.77 16.39 4.54
CA PHE A 50 -2.64 17.84 4.53
C PHE A 50 -3.80 18.46 3.76
N GLY A 51 -4.33 19.57 4.22
CA GLY A 51 -5.47 20.24 3.58
C GLY A 51 -6.11 21.26 4.50
N LEU A 52 -7.34 21.67 4.20
CA LEU A 52 -8.08 22.63 5.04
C LEU A 52 -8.28 22.16 6.48
N ASN A 53 -8.36 20.84 6.70
CA ASN A 53 -8.49 20.28 8.04
C ASN A 53 -7.31 20.68 8.93
N THR A 54 -6.08 20.70 8.39
CA THR A 54 -4.88 21.19 9.10
C THR A 54 -5.05 22.63 9.58
N PHE A 55 -5.59 23.50 8.74
CA PHE A 55 -5.76 24.93 9.05
C PHE A 55 -6.90 25.21 10.03
N ASN A 56 -7.85 24.28 10.14
CA ASN A 56 -8.99 24.38 11.05
C ASN A 56 -8.81 23.61 12.35
N ASP A 57 -7.68 22.93 12.55
CA ASP A 57 -7.44 22.04 13.69
C ASP A 57 -8.52 20.93 13.83
N LEU A 58 -8.92 20.34 12.69
CA LEU A 58 -9.98 19.34 12.59
C LEU A 58 -9.48 18.05 11.90
N GLU A 59 -10.05 16.91 12.32
CA GLU A 59 -9.89 15.63 11.59
C GLU A 59 -10.86 15.56 10.40
N TRP A 60 -12.11 15.94 10.59
CA TRP A 60 -13.16 15.90 9.60
C TRP A 60 -13.83 17.26 9.42
N GLY A 61 -13.29 18.07 8.51
CA GLY A 61 -13.88 19.36 8.16
C GLY A 61 -15.32 19.22 7.66
N TYR A 62 -16.16 20.23 7.96
CA TYR A 62 -17.59 20.18 7.65
C TYR A 62 -17.92 20.45 6.16
N GLY A 63 -16.95 20.94 5.40
CA GLY A 63 -17.10 21.31 3.99
C GLY A 63 -17.50 22.77 3.76
N ASN A 64 -17.57 23.59 4.80
CA ASN A 64 -17.95 25.01 4.73
C ASN A 64 -16.77 25.97 4.92
N THR A 65 -15.57 25.48 5.11
CA THR A 65 -14.38 26.32 5.27
C THR A 65 -14.06 27.04 3.95
N PRO A 66 -13.86 28.36 3.93
CA PRO A 66 -13.46 29.04 2.70
C PRO A 66 -12.15 28.49 2.11
N ALA A 67 -12.06 28.29 0.79
CA ALA A 67 -10.84 27.85 0.11
C ALA A 67 -9.64 28.75 0.41
N GLY A 68 -9.89 30.06 0.63
CA GLY A 68 -8.86 31.04 0.99
C GLY A 68 -8.16 30.78 2.33
N THR A 69 -8.67 29.88 3.16
CA THR A 69 -8.03 29.45 4.42
C THR A 69 -6.79 28.59 4.14
N PHE A 70 -6.72 27.89 2.98
CA PHE A 70 -5.55 27.11 2.60
C PHE A 70 -4.40 28.05 2.17
N ASN A 71 -3.49 28.33 3.08
CA ASN A 71 -2.37 29.24 2.84
C ASN A 71 -1.10 28.81 3.58
N PRO A 72 -0.47 27.69 3.19
CA PRO A 72 0.79 27.26 3.79
C PRO A 72 1.90 28.28 3.49
N THR A 73 2.72 28.59 4.49
CA THR A 73 3.76 29.62 4.41
C THR A 73 5.08 29.11 3.80
N ASP A 74 5.30 27.80 3.86
CA ASP A 74 6.56 27.16 3.47
C ASP A 74 6.31 25.70 3.00
N LEU A 75 5.37 25.53 2.06
CA LEU A 75 5.06 24.19 1.52
C LEU A 75 6.26 23.67 0.73
N ASP A 76 6.82 22.53 1.16
CA ASP A 76 7.93 21.87 0.50
C ASP A 76 7.66 20.35 0.38
N CYS A 77 7.05 19.95 -0.74
CA CYS A 77 6.82 18.53 -1.05
C CYS A 77 8.15 17.75 -1.22
N GLU A 78 9.24 18.41 -1.58
CA GLU A 78 10.55 17.75 -1.60
C GLU A 78 11.06 17.44 -0.20
N GLN A 79 10.78 18.29 0.80
CA GLN A 79 11.09 17.99 2.21
C GLN A 79 10.35 16.75 2.67
N TRP A 80 9.05 16.63 2.33
CA TRP A 80 8.28 15.43 2.68
C TRP A 80 8.94 14.17 2.11
N VAL A 81 9.25 14.18 0.83
CA VAL A 81 9.85 13.03 0.13
C VAL A 81 11.24 12.71 0.68
N ARG A 82 12.07 13.72 1.00
CA ARG A 82 13.38 13.51 1.64
C ARG A 82 13.26 12.85 3.01
N VAL A 83 12.32 13.30 3.84
CA VAL A 83 12.06 12.72 5.16
C VAL A 83 11.58 11.27 5.02
N ILE A 84 10.58 11.03 4.19
CA ILE A 84 9.98 9.71 3.96
C ILE A 84 11.03 8.72 3.42
N LYS A 85 11.87 9.16 2.47
CA LYS A 85 12.98 8.37 1.96
C LYS A 85 14.06 8.09 3.01
N ALA A 86 14.41 9.07 3.84
CA ALA A 86 15.36 8.90 4.94
C ALA A 86 14.83 7.93 6.00
N ALA A 87 13.51 7.85 6.18
CA ALA A 87 12.84 6.86 7.01
C ALA A 87 12.68 5.48 6.33
N GLY A 88 13.30 5.23 5.16
CA GLY A 88 13.30 3.94 4.47
C GLY A 88 11.97 3.55 3.84
N LEU A 89 10.99 4.46 3.81
CA LEU A 89 9.68 4.24 3.21
C LEU A 89 9.77 4.32 1.68
N LYS A 90 9.02 3.47 0.97
CA LYS A 90 9.23 3.20 -0.47
C LYS A 90 8.27 3.95 -1.40
N GLY A 91 7.25 4.57 -0.84
CA GLY A 91 6.24 5.33 -1.58
C GLY A 91 5.53 6.34 -0.71
N VAL A 92 4.69 7.17 -1.34
CA VAL A 92 3.86 8.19 -0.69
C VAL A 92 2.48 8.17 -1.29
N ILE A 93 1.43 8.09 -0.45
CA ILE A 93 0.03 8.30 -0.82
C ILE A 93 -0.39 9.67 -0.30
N LEU A 94 -0.95 10.52 -1.16
CA LEU A 94 -1.45 11.85 -0.80
C LEU A 94 -2.97 11.85 -0.68
N THR A 95 -3.52 12.43 0.38
CA THR A 95 -4.93 12.78 0.44
C THR A 95 -5.26 13.94 -0.50
N ALA A 96 -5.45 13.63 -1.79
CA ALA A 96 -5.72 14.66 -2.81
C ALA A 96 -7.03 15.41 -2.56
N LYS A 97 -8.04 14.75 -1.98
CA LYS A 97 -9.28 15.31 -1.48
C LYS A 97 -9.74 14.48 -0.27
N HIS A 98 -9.90 15.10 0.89
CA HIS A 98 -10.47 14.47 2.08
C HIS A 98 -12.00 14.70 2.15
N HIS A 99 -12.67 14.26 3.21
CA HIS A 99 -14.13 14.33 3.38
C HIS A 99 -14.73 15.75 3.35
N ASP A 100 -13.92 16.77 3.63
CA ASP A 100 -14.31 18.17 3.52
C ASP A 100 -14.57 18.63 2.08
N GLY A 101 -14.09 17.87 1.09
CA GLY A 101 -14.31 18.09 -0.33
C GLY A 101 -13.29 19.02 -0.99
N PHE A 102 -12.30 19.58 -0.25
CA PHE A 102 -11.30 20.47 -0.80
C PHE A 102 -10.27 19.72 -1.66
N CYS A 103 -10.16 20.08 -2.93
CA CYS A 103 -9.27 19.44 -3.89
C CYS A 103 -7.89 20.12 -3.91
N LEU A 104 -6.82 19.35 -3.68
CA LEU A 104 -5.44 19.84 -3.66
C LEU A 104 -4.79 19.96 -5.06
N TRP A 105 -5.59 19.86 -6.10
CA TRP A 105 -5.19 20.11 -7.51
C TRP A 105 -6.19 21.05 -8.18
N PRO A 106 -5.82 21.72 -9.29
CA PRO A 106 -6.70 22.65 -10.02
C PRO A 106 -7.75 21.87 -10.83
N THR A 107 -8.66 21.18 -10.13
CA THR A 107 -9.77 20.45 -10.76
C THR A 107 -10.69 21.39 -11.51
N LYS A 108 -11.24 20.90 -12.62
CA LYS A 108 -12.28 21.59 -13.40
C LYS A 108 -13.70 21.22 -12.98
N THR A 109 -13.86 20.30 -12.03
CA THR A 109 -15.15 19.73 -11.66
C THR A 109 -15.88 20.56 -10.61
N VAL A 110 -15.15 21.23 -9.73
CA VAL A 110 -15.67 22.05 -8.63
C VAL A 110 -14.78 23.26 -8.38
N ASP A 111 -15.34 24.36 -7.87
CA ASP A 111 -14.58 25.56 -7.49
C ASP A 111 -13.89 25.41 -6.13
N TYR A 112 -14.25 24.39 -5.35
CA TYR A 112 -13.67 24.14 -4.02
C TYR A 112 -12.34 23.41 -4.16
N ASN A 113 -11.31 24.17 -4.59
CA ASN A 113 -10.00 23.62 -4.89
C ASN A 113 -8.89 24.64 -4.67
N ILE A 114 -7.64 24.18 -4.75
CA ILE A 114 -6.42 24.95 -4.49
C ILE A 114 -6.26 26.21 -5.36
N SER A 115 -6.86 26.26 -6.57
CA SER A 115 -6.81 27.45 -7.44
C SER A 115 -7.57 28.63 -6.86
N ASN A 116 -8.52 28.39 -5.96
CA ASN A 116 -9.29 29.41 -5.26
C ASN A 116 -8.70 29.74 -3.89
N SER A 117 -7.49 29.26 -3.60
CA SER A 117 -6.70 29.64 -2.42
C SER A 117 -5.64 30.67 -2.76
N PRO A 118 -5.09 31.42 -1.78
CA PRO A 118 -3.97 32.34 -2.00
C PRO A 118 -2.64 31.61 -2.30
N TYR A 119 -2.57 30.28 -2.13
CA TYR A 119 -1.36 29.52 -2.36
C TYR A 119 -0.87 29.71 -3.81
N LYS A 120 0.37 30.21 -3.96
CA LYS A 120 1.01 30.51 -5.26
C LYS A 120 0.14 31.41 -6.18
N ASP A 121 -0.59 32.36 -5.58
CA ASP A 121 -1.51 33.26 -6.30
C ASP A 121 -2.56 32.49 -7.13
N GLY A 122 -3.11 31.40 -6.58
CA GLY A 122 -4.08 30.53 -7.24
C GLY A 122 -3.51 29.62 -8.33
N LYS A 123 -2.17 29.47 -8.42
CA LYS A 123 -1.49 28.61 -9.40
C LYS A 123 -0.91 27.34 -8.78
N GLY A 124 -1.26 27.04 -7.53
CA GLY A 124 -0.79 25.86 -6.83
C GLY A 124 -1.39 24.58 -7.42
N ASP A 125 -0.58 23.52 -7.43
CA ASP A 125 -0.97 22.14 -7.74
C ASP A 125 -0.14 21.21 -6.87
N MET A 126 -0.64 20.94 -5.66
CA MET A 126 0.11 20.15 -4.68
C MET A 126 0.26 18.69 -5.11
N VAL A 127 -0.71 18.15 -5.84
CA VAL A 127 -0.62 16.80 -6.39
C VAL A 127 0.54 16.70 -7.39
N ARG A 128 0.71 17.71 -8.23
CA ARG A 128 1.83 17.82 -9.18
C ARG A 128 3.16 17.95 -8.44
N GLU A 129 3.21 18.84 -7.47
CA GLU A 129 4.43 19.12 -6.71
C GLU A 129 4.94 17.87 -5.99
N LEU A 130 4.04 17.08 -5.38
CA LEU A 130 4.43 15.84 -4.72
C LEU A 130 4.76 14.72 -5.71
N SER A 131 3.99 14.59 -6.80
CA SER A 131 4.28 13.59 -7.85
C SER A 131 5.67 13.81 -8.46
N ASP A 132 6.02 15.08 -8.77
CA ASP A 132 7.32 15.43 -9.32
C ASP A 132 8.45 15.22 -8.30
N ALA A 133 8.21 15.52 -7.02
CA ALA A 133 9.16 15.23 -5.94
C ALA A 133 9.40 13.71 -5.79
N CYS A 134 8.34 12.89 -5.80
CA CYS A 134 8.47 11.43 -5.76
C CYS A 134 9.30 10.92 -6.93
N LYS A 135 9.03 11.38 -8.15
CA LYS A 135 9.80 11.02 -9.34
C LYS A 135 11.27 11.43 -9.21
N LYS A 136 11.56 12.64 -8.73
CA LYS A 136 12.92 13.17 -8.54
C LYS A 136 13.74 12.32 -7.56
N TYR A 137 13.13 11.89 -6.48
CA TYR A 137 13.82 11.16 -5.41
C TYR A 137 13.68 9.62 -5.52
N GLY A 138 12.93 9.13 -6.50
CA GLY A 138 12.77 7.70 -6.77
C GLY A 138 11.84 6.98 -5.79
N LEU A 139 10.86 7.67 -5.23
CA LEU A 139 9.76 7.06 -4.48
C LEU A 139 8.56 6.78 -5.38
N LYS A 140 7.78 5.78 -5.04
CA LYS A 140 6.50 5.51 -5.69
C LYS A 140 5.46 6.53 -5.23
N PHE A 141 4.53 6.88 -6.13
CA PHE A 141 3.47 7.85 -5.86
C PHE A 141 2.11 7.17 -5.89
N GLY A 142 1.26 7.46 -4.93
CA GLY A 142 -0.12 7.00 -4.82
C GLY A 142 -1.06 8.15 -4.45
N LEU A 143 -2.34 7.93 -4.62
CA LEU A 143 -3.39 8.92 -4.38
C LEU A 143 -4.51 8.34 -3.53
N TYR A 144 -4.99 9.13 -2.61
CA TYR A 144 -6.25 8.94 -1.90
C TYR A 144 -7.26 9.97 -2.41
N LEU A 145 -8.46 9.54 -2.71
CA LEU A 145 -9.58 10.39 -3.08
C LEU A 145 -10.82 9.98 -2.27
N SER A 146 -11.19 10.80 -1.28
CA SER A 146 -12.41 10.55 -0.50
C SER A 146 -13.62 10.46 -1.42
N PRO A 147 -14.40 9.36 -1.34
CA PRO A 147 -15.67 9.28 -2.03
C PRO A 147 -16.75 10.14 -1.34
N TRP A 148 -16.64 10.35 -0.02
CA TRP A 148 -17.50 11.27 0.71
C TRP A 148 -17.05 12.72 0.48
N ASP A 149 -18.00 13.59 0.13
CA ASP A 149 -17.73 15.01 -0.16
C ASP A 149 -18.76 15.86 0.58
N ARG A 150 -18.35 16.42 1.71
CA ARG A 150 -19.22 17.22 2.60
C ARG A 150 -19.47 18.63 2.07
N HIS A 151 -18.71 19.07 1.07
CA HIS A 151 -18.90 20.37 0.41
C HIS A 151 -19.93 20.29 -0.71
N ASN A 152 -19.88 19.23 -1.53
CA ASN A 152 -20.59 19.15 -2.79
C ASN A 152 -22.12 19.07 -2.61
N ALA A 153 -22.85 20.00 -3.22
CA ALA A 153 -24.32 20.05 -3.18
C ALA A 153 -24.99 18.80 -3.77
N GLU A 154 -24.32 18.11 -4.72
CA GLU A 154 -24.83 16.91 -5.37
C GLU A 154 -24.47 15.61 -4.64
N TYR A 155 -23.64 15.65 -3.60
CA TYR A 155 -23.34 14.44 -2.83
C TYR A 155 -24.64 13.81 -2.28
N GLY A 156 -24.78 12.52 -2.37
CA GLY A 156 -26.02 11.80 -2.02
C GLY A 156 -27.14 11.90 -3.06
N ARG A 157 -26.87 12.53 -4.23
CA ARG A 157 -27.77 12.66 -5.38
C ARG A 157 -27.13 12.02 -6.61
N GLU A 158 -27.95 11.86 -7.67
CA GLU A 158 -27.54 11.17 -8.91
C GLU A 158 -26.34 11.85 -9.63
N GLY A 159 -26.24 13.18 -9.57
CA GLY A 159 -25.19 13.95 -10.26
C GLY A 159 -23.77 13.79 -9.72
N TYR A 160 -23.62 13.39 -8.47
CA TYR A 160 -22.31 13.35 -7.82
C TYR A 160 -21.36 12.30 -8.40
N GLN A 161 -21.85 11.12 -8.75
CA GLN A 161 -21.03 10.04 -9.31
C GLN A 161 -20.24 10.52 -10.53
N LYS A 162 -20.87 11.30 -11.40
CA LYS A 162 -20.20 11.89 -12.58
C LYS A 162 -19.04 12.78 -12.16
N THR A 163 -19.26 13.70 -11.23
CA THR A 163 -18.19 14.58 -10.69
C THR A 163 -17.04 13.77 -10.10
N TYR A 164 -17.37 12.74 -9.32
CA TYR A 164 -16.37 11.90 -8.69
C TYR A 164 -15.52 11.13 -9.72
N HIS A 165 -16.13 10.56 -10.75
CA HIS A 165 -15.42 9.87 -11.83
C HIS A 165 -14.59 10.84 -12.70
N GLU A 166 -15.06 12.06 -12.93
CA GLU A 166 -14.27 13.10 -13.60
C GLU A 166 -13.03 13.47 -12.77
N GLN A 167 -13.14 13.62 -11.45
CA GLN A 167 -12.00 13.82 -10.54
C GLN A 167 -11.00 12.66 -10.61
N ILE A 168 -11.47 11.42 -10.59
CA ILE A 168 -10.60 10.24 -10.79
C ILE A 168 -9.89 10.34 -12.14
N ASN A 169 -10.62 10.64 -13.22
CA ASN A 169 -10.03 10.75 -14.55
C ASN A 169 -8.96 11.86 -14.64
N GLU A 170 -9.17 13.02 -14.02
CA GLU A 170 -8.17 14.09 -13.95
C GLU A 170 -6.91 13.59 -13.25
N LEU A 171 -7.07 12.95 -12.08
CA LEU A 171 -5.95 12.47 -11.26
C LEU A 171 -5.12 11.41 -11.99
N ILE A 172 -5.75 10.39 -12.55
CA ILE A 172 -5.04 9.32 -13.26
C ILE A 172 -4.49 9.72 -14.63
N SER A 173 -4.99 10.83 -15.22
CA SER A 173 -4.50 11.32 -16.52
C SER A 173 -3.33 12.26 -16.41
N ASN A 174 -3.27 13.04 -15.33
CA ASN A 174 -2.34 14.14 -15.22
C ASN A 174 -1.16 13.83 -14.29
N TYR A 175 -1.28 12.85 -13.42
CA TYR A 175 -0.27 12.54 -12.40
C TYR A 175 0.08 11.05 -12.42
N GLY A 176 1.26 10.70 -11.90
CA GLY A 176 1.71 9.32 -11.85
C GLY A 176 3.02 9.08 -12.58
N PRO A 177 3.42 7.81 -12.75
CA PRO A 177 2.66 6.57 -12.54
C PRO A 177 2.25 6.35 -11.09
N LEU A 178 1.08 5.72 -10.89
CA LEU A 178 0.56 5.40 -9.57
C LEU A 178 0.91 3.96 -9.19
N PHE A 179 1.28 3.75 -7.91
CA PHE A 179 1.42 2.39 -7.35
C PHE A 179 0.19 1.95 -6.58
N GLU A 180 -0.63 2.93 -6.09
CA GLU A 180 -1.83 2.68 -5.31
C GLU A 180 -2.83 3.81 -5.48
N PHE A 181 -4.13 3.45 -5.52
CA PHE A 181 -5.25 4.38 -5.46
C PHE A 181 -6.17 3.98 -4.31
N TRP A 182 -6.39 4.89 -3.38
CA TRP A 182 -7.02 4.65 -2.09
C TRP A 182 -8.42 5.25 -2.00
N PHE A 183 -9.43 4.41 -1.84
CA PHE A 183 -10.80 4.81 -1.56
C PHE A 183 -11.13 4.63 -0.09
N ASP A 184 -11.50 5.72 0.57
CA ASP A 184 -11.90 5.67 1.98
C ASP A 184 -13.25 4.99 2.17
N GLY A 185 -13.40 4.26 3.27
CA GLY A 185 -14.64 3.60 3.66
C GLY A 185 -15.68 4.53 4.30
N ALA A 186 -15.28 5.71 4.77
CA ALA A 186 -16.19 6.69 5.37
C ALA A 186 -17.12 7.28 4.31
N ASN A 187 -18.41 7.32 4.63
CA ASN A 187 -19.43 7.79 3.70
C ASN A 187 -20.70 8.22 4.42
N GLY A 188 -21.36 9.25 3.89
CA GLY A 188 -22.62 9.77 4.43
C GLY A 188 -22.47 10.45 5.79
N GLY A 189 -23.52 11.11 6.23
CA GLY A 189 -23.55 11.85 7.48
C GLY A 189 -23.73 13.35 7.29
N ASN A 190 -23.39 14.12 8.32
CA ASN A 190 -23.55 15.59 8.34
C ASN A 190 -22.58 16.26 7.36
N GLY A 191 -23.02 17.31 6.70
CA GLY A 191 -22.16 18.11 5.83
C GLY A 191 -22.82 19.43 5.44
N TRP A 192 -22.01 20.33 4.92
CA TRP A 192 -22.49 21.61 4.41
C TRP A 192 -23.34 21.44 3.13
N TYR A 193 -22.93 20.54 2.24
CA TYR A 193 -23.64 20.16 1.02
C TYR A 193 -24.20 21.34 0.23
N GLY A 194 -23.35 22.36 -0.02
CA GLY A 194 -23.73 23.56 -0.74
C GLY A 194 -24.67 24.50 0.04
N GLY A 195 -24.64 24.45 1.37
CA GLY A 195 -25.48 25.25 2.26
C GLY A 195 -26.78 24.56 2.70
N ALA A 196 -26.96 23.28 2.36
CA ALA A 196 -28.13 22.52 2.84
C ALA A 196 -28.04 22.21 4.34
N ASP A 197 -26.82 22.08 4.89
CA ASP A 197 -26.55 21.79 6.30
C ASP A 197 -27.37 20.62 6.86
N GLU A 198 -27.29 19.50 6.18
CA GLU A 198 -28.10 18.31 6.46
C GLU A 198 -27.26 17.04 6.62
N SER A 199 -27.92 15.94 6.97
CA SER A 199 -27.30 14.61 6.96
C SER A 199 -27.79 13.85 5.72
N ARG A 200 -26.86 13.20 4.99
CA ARG A 200 -27.14 12.39 3.82
C ARG A 200 -26.70 10.95 4.02
N SER A 201 -27.50 10.01 3.60
CA SER A 201 -27.21 8.59 3.63
C SER A 201 -27.24 8.02 2.21
N ILE A 202 -26.32 7.15 1.91
CA ILE A 202 -26.21 6.48 0.61
C ILE A 202 -25.92 4.97 0.80
N ASN A 203 -26.15 4.17 -0.23
CA ASN A 203 -25.60 2.82 -0.28
C ASN A 203 -24.22 2.87 -0.96
N PRO A 204 -23.12 2.79 -0.22
CA PRO A 204 -21.79 2.97 -0.79
C PRO A 204 -21.43 1.91 -1.84
N LYS A 205 -22.03 0.72 -1.77
CA LYS A 205 -21.78 -0.36 -2.73
C LYS A 205 -22.29 -0.03 -4.13
N GLU A 206 -23.34 0.76 -4.24
CA GLU A 206 -24.01 1.10 -5.50
C GLU A 206 -23.73 2.53 -5.97
N TYR A 207 -23.58 3.44 -5.00
CA TYR A 207 -23.60 4.88 -5.26
C TYR A 207 -22.38 5.41 -6.00
N TYR A 208 -21.18 4.92 -5.68
CA TYR A 208 -19.94 5.49 -6.22
C TYR A 208 -19.48 4.89 -7.55
N GLY A 209 -20.03 3.75 -7.97
CA GLY A 209 -19.62 3.07 -9.21
C GLY A 209 -18.16 2.61 -9.20
N TYR A 210 -17.75 1.93 -8.13
CA TYR A 210 -16.37 1.50 -7.92
C TYR A 210 -15.83 0.57 -9.01
N GLU A 211 -16.67 -0.25 -9.64
CA GLU A 211 -16.28 -1.10 -10.76
C GLU A 211 -15.78 -0.25 -11.94
N THR A 212 -16.55 0.78 -12.31
CA THR A 212 -16.15 1.73 -13.36
C THR A 212 -14.89 2.52 -12.96
N ALA A 213 -14.82 2.98 -11.70
CA ALA A 213 -13.66 3.67 -11.19
C ALA A 213 -12.39 2.79 -11.28
N ARG A 214 -12.50 1.51 -10.90
CA ARG A 214 -11.42 0.54 -11.05
C ARG A 214 -10.98 0.38 -12.51
N GLU A 215 -11.93 0.17 -13.43
CA GLU A 215 -11.61 0.04 -14.86
C GLU A 215 -10.87 1.28 -15.39
N MET A 216 -11.31 2.48 -15.00
CA MET A 216 -10.65 3.73 -15.37
C MET A 216 -9.20 3.77 -14.87
N ILE A 217 -8.97 3.45 -13.60
CA ILE A 217 -7.63 3.46 -13.00
C ILE A 217 -6.74 2.41 -13.66
N LYS A 218 -7.20 1.17 -13.76
CA LYS A 218 -6.42 0.06 -14.33
C LYS A 218 -6.12 0.25 -15.82
N SER A 219 -6.97 0.95 -16.57
CA SER A 219 -6.73 1.25 -17.99
C SER A 219 -5.50 2.15 -18.21
N LYS A 220 -5.13 2.99 -17.25
CA LYS A 220 -4.00 3.92 -17.31
C LYS A 220 -2.82 3.49 -16.43
N HIS A 221 -3.12 2.87 -15.31
CA HIS A 221 -2.15 2.41 -14.32
C HIS A 221 -2.44 0.94 -13.98
N PRO A 222 -2.14 -0.02 -14.87
CA PRO A 222 -2.46 -1.44 -14.67
C PRO A 222 -1.85 -2.02 -13.40
N ASP A 223 -0.67 -1.54 -13.02
CA ASP A 223 0.07 -2.01 -11.84
C ASP A 223 -0.39 -1.35 -10.53
N ALA A 224 -1.23 -0.30 -10.58
CA ALA A 224 -1.70 0.37 -9.37
C ALA A 224 -2.63 -0.54 -8.56
N MET A 225 -2.34 -0.71 -7.27
CA MET A 225 -3.24 -1.41 -6.35
C MET A 225 -4.43 -0.54 -6.00
N ILE A 226 -5.60 -1.16 -5.87
CA ILE A 226 -6.84 -0.49 -5.44
C ILE A 226 -7.10 -0.88 -3.99
N PHE A 227 -7.13 0.12 -3.12
CA PHE A 227 -7.59 -0.03 -1.74
C PHE A 227 -9.04 0.42 -1.62
N GLY A 228 -9.85 -0.36 -0.92
CA GLY A 228 -11.25 0.00 -0.65
C GLY A 228 -12.21 -0.17 -1.83
N GLY A 229 -13.42 0.33 -1.67
CA GLY A 229 -14.50 0.13 -2.64
C GLY A 229 -15.05 -1.29 -2.66
N THR A 230 -15.74 -1.66 -3.77
CA THR A 230 -16.38 -2.98 -3.92
C THR A 230 -15.52 -4.03 -4.62
N VAL A 231 -14.42 -3.60 -5.25
CA VAL A 231 -13.51 -4.47 -6.04
C VAL A 231 -12.03 -4.17 -5.78
N PRO A 232 -11.57 -4.30 -4.53
CA PRO A 232 -10.20 -3.97 -4.16
C PRO A 232 -9.19 -5.04 -4.61
N ASP A 233 -7.91 -4.63 -4.67
CA ASP A 233 -6.77 -5.54 -4.83
C ASP A 233 -6.10 -5.88 -3.49
N ILE A 234 -6.30 -5.02 -2.50
CA ILE A 234 -5.76 -5.10 -1.12
C ILE A 234 -6.88 -4.77 -0.14
N ARG A 235 -6.78 -5.28 1.09
CA ARG A 235 -7.80 -5.02 2.09
C ARG A 235 -7.28 -4.17 3.24
N TRP A 236 -8.15 -3.35 3.79
CA TRP A 236 -7.93 -2.75 5.10
C TRP A 236 -7.82 -3.82 6.18
N ILE A 237 -6.88 -3.67 7.10
CA ILE A 237 -6.66 -4.64 8.17
C ILE A 237 -7.76 -4.62 9.26
N GLY A 238 -8.72 -3.71 9.17
CA GLY A 238 -9.87 -3.62 10.08
C GLY A 238 -9.64 -2.79 11.34
N ASN A 239 -8.51 -2.12 11.45
CA ASN A 239 -8.22 -1.17 12.52
C ASN A 239 -7.19 -0.13 12.06
N GLU A 240 -7.20 1.05 12.71
CA GLU A 240 -6.23 2.13 12.50
C GLU A 240 -5.11 2.12 13.56
N SER A 241 -4.89 0.98 14.18
CA SER A 241 -3.86 0.81 15.21
C SER A 241 -2.51 0.36 14.65
N GLY A 242 -2.46 0.06 13.36
CA GLY A 242 -1.26 -0.26 12.60
C GLY A 242 -0.73 -1.68 12.81
N TRP A 243 -1.58 -2.67 13.14
CA TRP A 243 -1.14 -4.03 13.34
C TRP A 243 -2.14 -5.09 12.84
N ALA A 244 -1.60 -6.22 12.40
CA ALA A 244 -2.33 -7.41 11.97
C ALA A 244 -2.31 -8.51 13.06
N GLY A 245 -3.18 -9.49 12.96
CA GLY A 245 -3.16 -10.67 13.81
C GLY A 245 -1.90 -11.52 13.59
N GLU A 246 -1.47 -12.27 14.59
CA GLU A 246 -0.27 -13.13 14.52
C GLU A 246 -0.32 -14.12 13.34
N THR A 247 -1.52 -14.66 13.04
CA THR A 247 -1.79 -15.42 11.82
C THR A 247 -2.66 -14.57 10.91
N ASN A 248 -2.07 -14.06 9.84
CA ASN A 248 -2.76 -13.21 8.88
C ASN A 248 -2.67 -13.81 7.48
N TRP A 249 -3.78 -14.36 7.00
CA TRP A 249 -3.91 -14.90 5.66
C TRP A 249 -4.13 -13.77 4.65
N SER A 250 -3.46 -13.83 3.50
CA SER A 250 -3.80 -12.97 2.36
C SER A 250 -5.06 -13.44 1.64
N ALA A 251 -5.45 -14.71 1.80
CA ALA A 251 -6.73 -15.21 1.31
C ALA A 251 -7.89 -14.59 2.11
N TYR A 252 -8.98 -14.23 1.42
CA TYR A 252 -10.13 -13.53 2.01
C TYR A 252 -11.43 -13.77 1.23
N LEU A 253 -12.59 -13.73 1.93
CA LEU A 253 -13.92 -13.76 1.34
C LEU A 253 -14.51 -12.36 1.35
N TYR A 254 -14.32 -11.60 0.29
CA TYR A 254 -14.66 -10.18 0.28
C TYR A 254 -16.15 -9.87 0.20
N ASP A 255 -16.93 -10.73 -0.45
CA ASP A 255 -18.34 -10.44 -0.77
C ASP A 255 -19.32 -10.69 0.39
N LYS A 256 -18.85 -11.10 1.55
CA LYS A 256 -19.69 -11.39 2.72
C LYS A 256 -19.65 -10.28 3.75
N GLU A 257 -20.78 -9.70 4.09
CA GLU A 257 -20.92 -8.54 5.00
C GLU A 257 -20.41 -8.78 6.43
N GLU A 258 -20.26 -10.01 6.84
CA GLU A 258 -19.88 -10.38 8.22
C GLU A 258 -18.40 -10.32 8.51
N HIS A 259 -17.54 -9.82 7.58
CA HIS A 259 -16.12 -10.12 7.62
C HIS A 259 -15.17 -9.01 8.06
N TYR A 260 -15.63 -7.82 8.35
CA TYR A 260 -14.75 -6.79 8.92
C TYR A 260 -14.06 -7.26 10.21
N SER A 261 -14.75 -8.06 11.04
CA SER A 261 -14.16 -8.67 12.23
C SER A 261 -13.02 -9.67 11.92
N GLN A 262 -12.96 -10.19 10.68
CA GLN A 262 -11.93 -11.12 10.22
C GLN A 262 -10.82 -10.44 9.42
N ALA A 263 -10.98 -9.17 9.08
CA ALA A 263 -10.01 -8.44 8.24
C ALA A 263 -8.60 -8.49 8.81
N GLN A 264 -8.46 -8.48 10.14
CA GLN A 264 -7.20 -8.50 10.86
C GLN A 264 -6.43 -9.83 10.71
N TRP A 265 -7.13 -10.94 10.52
CA TRP A 265 -6.52 -12.28 10.41
C TRP A 265 -6.59 -12.86 8.99
N GLY A 266 -7.38 -12.28 8.10
CA GLY A 266 -7.70 -12.91 6.84
C GLY A 266 -8.47 -14.21 7.04
N MET A 267 -8.57 -15.01 5.98
CA MET A 267 -9.38 -16.23 6.01
C MET A 267 -8.67 -17.36 5.29
N LYS A 268 -8.38 -18.46 6.01
CA LYS A 268 -7.72 -19.65 5.43
C LYS A 268 -8.44 -20.18 4.18
N ASP A 269 -9.77 -20.13 4.19
CA ASP A 269 -10.63 -20.64 3.13
C ASP A 269 -11.14 -19.51 2.20
N GLY A 270 -10.43 -18.38 2.15
CA GLY A 270 -10.72 -17.25 1.26
C GLY A 270 -10.59 -17.63 -0.22
N ASP A 271 -11.39 -17.02 -1.06
CA ASP A 271 -11.45 -17.26 -2.51
C ASP A 271 -10.69 -16.22 -3.34
N LYS A 272 -10.29 -15.11 -2.72
CA LYS A 272 -9.49 -14.05 -3.33
C LYS A 272 -8.19 -13.81 -2.57
N TRP A 273 -7.12 -13.48 -3.30
CA TRP A 273 -5.89 -12.98 -2.69
C TRP A 273 -6.04 -11.49 -2.43
N LEU A 274 -6.23 -11.11 -1.18
CA LEU A 274 -6.38 -9.71 -0.74
C LEU A 274 -5.43 -9.50 0.44
N PRO A 275 -4.15 -9.16 0.18
CA PRO A 275 -3.19 -8.93 1.24
C PRO A 275 -3.59 -7.70 2.06
N GLY A 276 -3.26 -7.72 3.37
CA GLY A 276 -3.66 -6.67 4.30
C GLY A 276 -2.75 -5.46 4.26
N GLU A 277 -3.33 -4.29 4.48
CA GLU A 277 -2.65 -3.03 4.74
C GLU A 277 -2.96 -2.55 6.15
N CYS A 278 -1.92 -2.25 6.93
CA CYS A 278 -2.00 -1.69 8.28
C CYS A 278 -1.70 -0.20 8.21
N ASP A 279 -2.74 0.62 8.30
CA ASP A 279 -2.63 2.06 8.36
C ASP A 279 -2.59 2.58 9.79
N VAL A 280 -1.75 3.57 10.04
CA VAL A 280 -1.63 4.22 11.35
C VAL A 280 -0.97 5.58 11.23
N SER A 281 -1.39 6.53 12.03
CA SER A 281 -0.71 7.82 12.10
C SER A 281 0.45 7.82 13.10
N ILE A 282 1.52 8.55 12.78
CA ILE A 282 2.66 8.78 13.69
C ILE A 282 2.26 9.64 14.90
N ARG A 283 1.12 10.34 14.81
CA ARG A 283 0.49 11.15 15.86
C ARG A 283 -0.88 10.56 16.23
N PRO A 284 -1.56 11.03 17.29
CA PRO A 284 -2.94 10.62 17.57
C PRO A 284 -3.91 10.91 16.42
N GLY A 285 -3.85 12.10 15.83
CA GLY A 285 -4.68 12.51 14.69
C GLY A 285 -4.08 12.13 13.34
N TRP A 286 -4.95 12.08 12.31
CA TRP A 286 -4.54 11.94 10.91
C TRP A 286 -4.04 13.26 10.34
N PHE A 287 -4.68 14.39 10.71
CA PHE A 287 -4.20 15.73 10.41
C PHE A 287 -3.31 16.27 11.54
N TYR A 288 -2.53 17.30 11.23
CA TYR A 288 -1.65 17.93 12.20
C TYR A 288 -2.43 18.78 13.22
N HIS A 289 -2.13 18.54 14.49
CA HIS A 289 -2.59 19.35 15.63
C HIS A 289 -1.39 19.75 16.47
N HIS A 290 -1.19 21.05 16.67
CA HIS A 290 -0.07 21.54 17.50
C HIS A 290 -0.10 20.98 18.93
N ARG A 291 -1.28 20.74 19.49
CA ARG A 291 -1.46 20.11 20.81
C ARG A 291 -0.88 18.70 20.92
N GLU A 292 -0.58 18.05 19.80
CA GLU A 292 -0.07 16.67 19.71
C GLU A 292 1.46 16.59 19.52
N ASP A 293 2.19 17.70 19.47
CA ASP A 293 3.64 17.72 19.26
C ASP A 293 4.41 16.88 20.27
N HIS A 294 3.88 16.74 21.50
CA HIS A 294 4.46 15.91 22.56
C HIS A 294 3.95 14.46 22.55
N GLN A 295 3.04 14.09 21.64
CA GLN A 295 2.39 12.78 21.56
C GLN A 295 2.84 11.95 20.35
N VAL A 296 3.87 12.39 19.64
CA VAL A 296 4.48 11.63 18.54
C VAL A 296 4.91 10.27 19.04
N ARG A 297 4.57 9.20 18.31
CA ARG A 297 4.91 7.82 18.67
C ARG A 297 6.38 7.67 18.96
N THR A 298 6.71 6.87 19.96
CA THR A 298 8.10 6.58 20.32
C THR A 298 8.71 5.58 19.34
N VAL A 299 10.04 5.57 19.22
CA VAL A 299 10.76 4.60 18.38
C VAL A 299 10.41 3.15 18.75
N PRO A 300 10.41 2.75 20.05
CA PRO A 300 9.98 1.38 20.41
C PRO A 300 8.56 1.04 19.97
N ASN A 301 7.61 1.98 20.02
CA ASN A 301 6.26 1.73 19.55
C ASN A 301 6.21 1.55 18.02
N LEU A 302 6.93 2.37 17.25
CA LEU A 302 7.02 2.22 15.80
C LEU A 302 7.70 0.92 15.38
N VAL A 303 8.71 0.46 16.14
CA VAL A 303 9.36 -0.84 15.96
C VAL A 303 8.38 -1.99 16.21
N ASP A 304 7.62 -1.94 17.31
CA ASP A 304 6.55 -2.91 17.60
C ASP A 304 5.52 -2.99 16.47
N LEU A 305 5.08 -1.83 15.96
CA LEU A 305 4.14 -1.76 14.85
C LEU A 305 4.69 -2.39 13.57
N TYR A 306 5.97 -2.18 13.24
CA TYR A 306 6.61 -2.82 12.09
C TYR A 306 6.58 -4.35 12.20
N TYR A 307 6.96 -4.90 13.34
CA TYR A 307 6.93 -6.35 13.54
C TYR A 307 5.51 -6.92 13.59
N ARG A 308 4.53 -6.14 14.04
CA ARG A 308 3.12 -6.55 14.09
C ARG A 308 2.34 -6.28 12.81
N SER A 309 2.91 -5.56 11.86
CA SER A 309 2.35 -5.36 10.50
C SER A 309 3.12 -6.19 9.47
N VAL A 310 4.32 -5.79 9.13
CA VAL A 310 5.18 -6.48 8.15
C VAL A 310 5.55 -7.88 8.63
N GLY A 311 5.90 -8.03 9.90
CA GLY A 311 6.18 -9.33 10.52
C GLY A 311 4.95 -10.24 10.59
N HIS A 312 3.74 -9.71 10.48
CA HIS A 312 2.46 -10.44 10.43
C HIS A 312 1.83 -10.46 9.04
N ASN A 313 2.65 -10.44 7.97
CA ASN A 313 2.20 -10.59 6.58
C ASN A 313 1.21 -9.50 6.13
N ALA A 314 1.46 -8.24 6.50
CA ALA A 314 0.72 -7.08 6.01
C ALA A 314 1.69 -5.95 5.64
N ASN A 315 1.32 -5.07 4.71
CA ASN A 315 2.10 -3.88 4.47
C ASN A 315 1.81 -2.81 5.54
N PHE A 316 2.78 -1.95 5.79
CA PHE A 316 2.73 -0.90 6.80
C PHE A 316 2.62 0.48 6.15
N LEU A 317 1.50 1.17 6.36
CA LEU A 317 1.21 2.51 5.87
C LEU A 317 1.28 3.50 7.04
N LEU A 318 2.40 4.23 7.13
CA LEU A 318 2.62 5.22 8.20
C LEU A 318 2.22 6.61 7.75
N ASN A 319 1.26 7.23 8.42
CA ASN A 319 0.82 8.59 8.12
C ASN A 319 1.70 9.65 8.78
N PHE A 320 2.00 10.68 8.01
CA PHE A 320 2.65 11.92 8.42
C PHE A 320 1.69 13.09 8.30
N PRO A 321 1.13 13.58 9.40
CA PRO A 321 0.40 14.84 9.43
C PRO A 321 1.36 15.99 9.14
N VAL A 322 1.10 16.77 8.08
CA VAL A 322 1.94 17.90 7.72
C VAL A 322 1.55 19.14 8.52
N ALA A 323 2.54 19.84 9.09
CA ALA A 323 2.32 21.03 9.90
C ALA A 323 1.77 22.21 9.09
N LEU A 324 1.20 23.21 9.78
CA LEU A 324 0.60 24.42 9.18
C LEU A 324 1.53 25.15 8.19
N SER A 325 2.85 25.08 8.43
CA SER A 325 3.84 25.66 7.52
C SER A 325 3.84 25.01 6.14
N GLY A 326 3.45 23.72 6.05
CA GLY A 326 3.55 22.91 4.84
C GLY A 326 4.76 21.95 4.85
N GLN A 327 5.35 21.69 6.03
CA GLN A 327 6.47 20.74 6.19
C GLN A 327 6.13 19.64 7.18
N ILE A 328 6.70 18.45 7.01
CA ILE A 328 6.69 17.41 8.05
C ILE A 328 7.45 17.94 9.26
N HIS A 329 6.82 17.84 10.44
CA HIS A 329 7.37 18.38 11.67
C HIS A 329 8.70 17.71 12.05
N PRO A 330 9.69 18.45 12.56
CA PRO A 330 11.01 17.89 12.87
C PRO A 330 11.00 16.70 13.83
N VAL A 331 10.07 16.67 14.79
CA VAL A 331 9.93 15.53 15.73
C VAL A 331 9.48 14.28 15.01
N ASP A 332 8.50 14.37 14.08
CA ASP A 332 7.98 13.26 13.30
C ASP A 332 9.10 12.71 12.39
N SER A 333 9.81 13.63 11.73
CA SER A 333 10.97 13.29 10.89
C SER A 333 12.04 12.52 11.68
N ALA A 334 12.46 13.03 12.85
CA ALA A 334 13.44 12.38 13.69
C ALA A 334 12.99 10.99 14.15
N ARG A 335 11.73 10.86 14.60
CA ARG A 335 11.16 9.57 15.04
C ARG A 335 11.14 8.52 13.94
N ALA A 336 10.73 8.91 12.73
CA ALA A 336 10.66 7.99 11.60
C ALA A 336 12.06 7.55 11.14
N VAL A 337 13.04 8.44 11.12
CA VAL A 337 14.44 8.12 10.77
C VAL A 337 15.07 7.21 11.83
N ASP A 338 14.90 7.51 13.12
CA ASP A 338 15.42 6.68 14.21
C ASP A 338 14.78 5.29 14.23
N TRP A 339 13.48 5.21 13.94
CA TRP A 339 12.77 3.93 13.73
C TRP A 339 13.41 3.10 12.63
N TYR A 340 13.64 3.69 11.46
CA TYR A 340 14.27 3.00 10.33
C TYR A 340 15.68 2.50 10.65
N HIS A 341 16.49 3.33 11.31
CA HIS A 341 17.83 2.93 11.75
C HIS A 341 17.77 1.76 12.72
N THR A 342 16.82 1.75 13.65
CA THR A 342 16.62 0.65 14.60
C THR A 342 16.26 -0.65 13.89
N ILE A 343 15.24 -0.64 13.01
CA ILE A 343 14.84 -1.82 12.23
C ILE A 343 16.00 -2.33 11.36
N THR A 344 16.73 -1.42 10.70
CA THR A 344 17.87 -1.78 9.86
C THR A 344 19.01 -2.41 10.70
N ALA A 345 19.25 -1.92 11.89
CA ALA A 345 20.24 -2.49 12.79
C ALA A 345 19.83 -3.88 13.29
N ASP A 346 18.55 -4.06 13.67
CA ASP A 346 18.01 -5.33 14.14
C ASP A 346 18.08 -6.43 13.08
N LEU A 347 17.79 -6.07 11.82
CA LEU A 347 17.72 -7.01 10.69
C LEU A 347 19.03 -7.11 9.89
N LYS A 348 20.11 -6.43 10.32
CA LYS A 348 21.38 -6.35 9.60
C LYS A 348 22.04 -7.71 9.40
N ASP A 349 22.04 -8.53 10.44
CA ASP A 349 22.77 -9.78 10.49
C ASP A 349 21.79 -10.96 10.31
N ASN A 350 21.85 -11.61 9.14
CA ASN A 350 21.10 -12.85 8.91
C ASN A 350 21.82 -14.00 9.63
N LEU A 351 21.28 -14.42 10.78
CA LEU A 351 21.83 -15.50 11.61
C LEU A 351 21.86 -16.87 10.90
N LEU A 352 21.10 -17.03 9.83
CA LEU A 352 21.05 -18.25 9.02
C LEU A 352 21.94 -18.18 7.77
N LYS A 353 22.65 -17.08 7.55
CA LYS A 353 23.55 -16.92 6.40
C LYS A 353 24.62 -18.04 6.44
N ASP A 354 24.83 -18.67 5.31
CA ASP A 354 25.83 -19.74 5.09
C ASP A 354 25.57 -21.03 5.90
N ILE A 355 24.47 -21.12 6.68
CA ILE A 355 24.07 -22.34 7.37
C ILE A 355 23.44 -23.30 6.36
N LYS A 356 23.87 -24.56 6.40
CA LYS A 356 23.29 -25.63 5.57
C LYS A 356 22.21 -26.38 6.35
N PRO A 357 20.93 -26.10 6.14
CA PRO A 357 19.85 -26.78 6.82
C PRO A 357 19.73 -28.23 6.35
N LYS A 358 19.20 -29.10 7.25
CA LYS A 358 18.77 -30.43 6.92
C LYS A 358 17.25 -30.50 6.86
N ALA A 359 16.71 -31.08 5.79
CA ALA A 359 15.28 -31.33 5.68
C ALA A 359 14.96 -32.80 6.02
N SER A 360 13.80 -33.06 6.66
CA SER A 360 13.30 -34.41 6.88
C SER A 360 12.95 -35.12 5.56
N GLU A 361 12.57 -34.33 4.54
CA GLU A 361 12.21 -34.78 3.20
C GLU A 361 12.36 -33.63 2.21
N THR A 362 12.62 -33.92 0.95
CA THR A 362 12.70 -32.92 -0.13
C THR A 362 12.11 -33.49 -1.41
N ARG A 363 11.44 -32.64 -2.19
CA ARG A 363 10.94 -32.96 -3.53
C ARG A 363 12.04 -33.40 -4.49
N GLY A 364 13.29 -33.01 -4.22
CA GLY A 364 14.41 -33.23 -5.12
C GLY A 364 14.60 -32.12 -6.16
N GLY A 365 15.49 -32.33 -7.13
CA GLY A 365 15.80 -31.36 -8.16
C GLY A 365 16.29 -30.03 -7.58
N THR A 366 15.64 -28.95 -7.98
CA THR A 366 15.93 -27.57 -7.52
C THR A 366 15.34 -27.23 -6.16
N TYR A 367 14.44 -28.08 -5.58
CA TYR A 367 13.67 -27.79 -4.34
C TYR A 367 14.35 -28.28 -3.05
N LYS A 368 15.65 -28.03 -2.93
CA LYS A 368 16.50 -28.55 -1.83
C LYS A 368 16.46 -27.66 -0.59
N ALA A 369 16.77 -28.23 0.57
CA ALA A 369 16.80 -27.53 1.86
C ALA A 369 17.68 -26.27 1.86
N GLY A 370 18.83 -26.28 1.15
CA GLY A 370 19.73 -25.12 1.10
C GLY A 370 19.15 -23.86 0.48
N ASN A 371 18.05 -23.95 -0.25
CA ASN A 371 17.41 -22.79 -0.87
C ASN A 371 16.85 -21.80 0.17
N VAL A 372 16.53 -22.25 1.39
CA VAL A 372 15.98 -21.34 2.42
C VAL A 372 17.04 -20.42 3.05
N THR A 373 18.30 -20.61 2.72
CA THR A 373 19.42 -19.79 3.24
C THR A 373 20.35 -19.26 2.15
N ASP A 374 20.00 -19.41 0.87
CA ASP A 374 20.83 -19.01 -0.27
C ASP A 374 20.72 -17.52 -0.64
N GLY A 375 19.80 -16.80 0.00
CA GLY A 375 19.55 -15.37 -0.26
C GLY A 375 18.79 -15.10 -1.56
N ASN A 376 18.31 -16.13 -2.25
CA ASN A 376 17.53 -15.99 -3.48
C ASN A 376 16.03 -16.13 -3.19
N TRP A 377 15.27 -15.08 -3.39
CA TRP A 377 13.83 -15.02 -3.16
C TRP A 377 13.01 -15.88 -4.15
N ASP A 378 13.61 -16.31 -5.27
CA ASP A 378 12.93 -17.11 -6.27
C ASP A 378 13.20 -18.62 -6.09
N SER A 379 14.08 -18.99 -5.16
CA SER A 379 14.34 -20.38 -4.79
C SER A 379 13.62 -20.74 -3.49
N TYR A 380 13.18 -21.99 -3.36
CA TYR A 380 12.51 -22.46 -2.16
C TYR A 380 12.72 -23.96 -1.94
N TRP A 381 12.52 -24.40 -0.73
CA TRP A 381 12.42 -25.82 -0.40
C TRP A 381 10.96 -26.27 -0.52
N ALA A 382 10.77 -27.49 -1.00
CA ALA A 382 9.45 -28.13 -1.04
C ALA A 382 9.55 -29.62 -0.73
N THR A 383 8.45 -30.18 -0.16
CA THR A 383 8.25 -31.62 0.00
C THR A 383 7.67 -32.25 -1.27
N SER A 384 7.70 -33.57 -1.35
CA SER A 384 7.02 -34.33 -2.41
C SER A 384 5.51 -34.14 -2.38
N ASP A 385 4.84 -34.38 -3.52
CA ASP A 385 3.37 -34.28 -3.60
C ASP A 385 2.71 -35.21 -2.57
N GLY A 386 1.70 -34.67 -1.87
CA GLY A 386 0.97 -35.38 -0.83
C GLY A 386 1.66 -35.41 0.55
N VAL A 387 2.88 -34.94 0.68
CA VAL A 387 3.57 -34.78 1.96
C VAL A 387 3.26 -33.39 2.52
N THR A 388 2.40 -33.34 3.54
CA THR A 388 1.88 -32.11 4.16
C THR A 388 2.66 -31.64 5.37
N THR A 389 3.65 -32.43 5.83
CA THR A 389 4.50 -32.08 6.99
C THR A 389 5.95 -32.22 6.64
N GLY A 390 6.78 -31.29 7.12
CA GLY A 390 8.21 -31.32 6.90
C GLY A 390 8.93 -30.54 7.99
N THR A 391 10.16 -30.96 8.30
CA THR A 391 11.02 -30.31 9.30
C THR A 391 12.30 -29.84 8.65
N LEU A 392 12.66 -28.58 8.88
CA LEU A 392 13.97 -28.02 8.59
C LEU A 392 14.74 -27.87 9.91
N THR A 393 15.94 -28.39 9.96
CA THR A 393 16.84 -28.28 11.12
C THR A 393 18.04 -27.43 10.76
N PHE A 394 18.28 -26.37 11.54
CA PHE A 394 19.39 -25.44 11.36
C PHE A 394 20.43 -25.63 12.48
N PRO A 395 21.65 -26.09 12.16
CA PRO A 395 22.73 -26.18 13.15
C PRO A 395 23.27 -24.77 13.43
N LEU A 396 22.73 -24.11 14.45
CA LEU A 396 23.23 -22.79 14.86
C LEU A 396 24.59 -22.94 15.55
N PRO A 397 25.53 -21.99 15.34
CA PRO A 397 26.76 -21.94 16.13
C PRO A 397 26.45 -21.71 17.63
N ALA A 398 27.26 -22.30 18.51
CA ALA A 398 27.14 -22.15 19.95
C ALA A 398 27.50 -20.72 20.41
#